data_59d699134667be9c3d956c728db11406
#
_entry.id   59d699134667be9c3d956c728db11406
#
_cell.length_a   1.000
_cell.length_b   1.000
_cell.length_c   1.000
_cell.angle_alpha   90.00
_cell.angle_beta   90.00
_cell.angle_gamma   90.00
#
_symmetry.space_group_name_H-M   'P 1'
#
loop_
_entity.id
_entity.type
_entity.pdbx_description
1 polymer ?
#
loop_
_entity_poly.entity_id
_entity_poly.type
_entity_poly.pdbx_seq_one_letter_code
_entity_poly.pdbx_strand_id
1 'polypeptide(L)' 'MHPDDELASLRRLLDALESGSMKLLLNGRDVTQEEVAKLKPDIEYLESILARIRSAKGHT' A
#
# COMPACT_ATOMS: atom_id res chain seq x y z
N MET A 1 4.28 14.74 -4.41
CA MET A 1 3.37 13.85 -3.67
C MET A 1 3.96 13.48 -2.33
N HIS A 2 3.20 13.60 -1.28
CA HIS A 2 3.68 13.31 0.06
C HIS A 2 3.65 11.81 0.35
N PRO A 3 4.69 11.23 0.97
CA PRO A 3 4.72 9.79 1.26
C PRO A 3 3.53 9.29 2.10
N ASP A 4 3.02 10.12 3.03
CA ASP A 4 1.86 9.75 3.83
C ASP A 4 0.60 9.58 2.97
N ASP A 5 0.43 10.45 1.97
CA ASP A 5 -0.71 10.38 1.06
C ASP A 5 -0.63 9.14 0.17
N GLU A 6 0.58 8.83 -0.27
CA GLU A 6 0.80 7.63 -1.09
C GLU A 6 0.51 6.37 -0.28
N LEU A 7 0.98 6.31 0.96
CA LEU A 7 0.73 5.18 1.84
C LEU A 7 -0.77 5.00 2.10
N ALA A 8 -1.48 6.10 2.38
CA ALA A 8 -2.92 6.05 2.61
C ALA A 8 -3.66 5.53 1.39
N SER A 9 -3.26 5.97 0.19
CA SER A 9 -3.86 5.52 -1.06
C SER A 9 -3.63 4.03 -1.28
N LEU A 10 -2.42 3.56 -1.02
CA LEU A 10 -2.08 2.14 -1.17
C LEU A 10 -2.85 1.27 -0.18
N ARG A 11 -3.00 1.74 1.05
CA ARG A 11 -3.77 1.00 2.06
C ARG A 11 -5.24 0.90 1.69
N ARG A 12 -5.82 1.96 1.15
CA ARG A 12 -7.21 1.94 0.68
C ARG A 12 -7.38 0.96 -0.46
N LEU A 13 -6.45 0.95 -1.40
CA LEU A 13 -6.49 0.02 -2.52
C LEU A 13 -6.37 -1.43 -2.02
N LEU A 14 -5.42 -1.68 -1.13
CA LEU A 14 -5.24 -3.02 -0.57
C LEU A 14 -6.50 -3.47 0.17
N ASP A 15 -7.08 -2.61 0.98
CA ASP A 15 -8.29 -2.93 1.73
C ASP A 15 -9.46 -3.26 0.78
N ALA A 16 -9.64 -2.47 -0.27
CA ALA A 16 -10.69 -2.70 -1.25
C ALA A 16 -10.50 -4.05 -1.97
N LEU A 17 -9.27 -4.40 -2.29
CA LEU A 17 -8.96 -5.66 -2.96
C LEU A 17 -9.16 -6.86 -2.02
N GLU A 18 -8.75 -6.73 -0.77
CA GLU A 18 -8.88 -7.81 0.21
C GLU A 18 -10.33 -8.02 0.65
N SER A 19 -11.10 -6.95 0.76
CA SER A 19 -12.50 -7.03 1.17
C SER A 19 -13.43 -7.49 0.05
N GLY A 20 -12.95 -7.51 -1.19
CA GLY A 20 -13.77 -7.87 -2.33
C GLY A 20 -14.58 -6.72 -2.90
N SER A 21 -14.39 -5.49 -2.38
CA SER A 21 -15.07 -4.30 -2.90
C SER A 21 -14.61 -3.95 -4.31
N MET A 22 -13.38 -4.33 -4.65
CA MET A 22 -12.78 -4.05 -5.94
C MET A 22 -12.07 -5.31 -6.44
N LYS A 23 -12.12 -5.52 -7.74
CA LYS A 23 -11.39 -6.61 -8.39
C LYS A 23 -10.56 -6.02 -9.52
N LEU A 24 -9.42 -6.61 -9.77
CA LEU A 24 -8.56 -6.22 -10.87
C LEU A 24 -8.57 -7.31 -11.92
N LEU A 25 -8.87 -6.92 -13.15
CA LEU A 25 -8.89 -7.83 -14.29
C LEU A 25 -7.87 -7.35 -15.32
N LEU A 26 -7.11 -8.28 -15.85
CA LEU A 26 -6.16 -8.01 -16.91
C LEU A 26 -6.43 -9.01 -18.03
N ASN A 27 -6.86 -8.48 -19.18
CA ASN A 27 -7.23 -9.31 -20.33
C ASN A 27 -8.27 -10.39 -19.98
N GLY A 28 -9.24 -10.03 -19.12
CA GLY A 28 -10.28 -10.96 -18.68
C GLY A 28 -9.87 -11.91 -17.58
N ARG A 29 -8.64 -11.82 -17.11
CA ARG A 29 -8.12 -12.65 -16.04
C ARG A 29 -8.13 -11.89 -14.72
N ASP A 30 -8.60 -12.54 -13.67
CA ASP A 30 -8.61 -11.94 -12.32
C ASP A 30 -7.20 -11.99 -11.73
N VAL A 31 -6.60 -10.80 -11.57
CA VAL A 31 -5.26 -10.65 -11.00
C VAL A 31 -5.29 -9.99 -9.64
N THR A 32 -6.44 -9.99 -8.98
CA THR A 32 -6.63 -9.35 -7.68
C THR A 32 -5.62 -9.84 -6.65
N GLN A 33 -5.47 -11.16 -6.49
CA GLN A 33 -4.57 -11.73 -5.50
C GLN A 33 -3.10 -11.43 -5.82
N GLU A 34 -2.75 -11.42 -7.08
CA GLU A 34 -1.40 -11.08 -7.52
C GLU A 34 -1.07 -9.64 -7.14
N GLU A 35 -2.03 -8.74 -7.31
CA GLU A 35 -1.85 -7.34 -6.98
C GLU A 35 -1.75 -7.12 -5.47
N VAL A 36 -2.55 -7.83 -4.69
CA VAL A 36 -2.45 -7.80 -3.22
C VAL A 36 -1.04 -8.21 -2.79
N ALA A 37 -0.50 -9.26 -3.38
CA ALA A 37 0.84 -9.74 -3.06
C ALA A 37 1.92 -8.72 -3.39
N LYS A 38 1.71 -7.90 -4.42
CA LYS A 38 2.64 -6.83 -4.78
C LYS A 38 2.51 -5.61 -3.88
N LEU A 39 1.30 -5.29 -3.45
CA LEU A 39 1.05 -4.10 -2.64
C LEU A 39 1.56 -4.24 -1.21
N LYS A 40 1.47 -5.41 -0.63
CA LYS A 40 1.89 -5.63 0.76
C LYS A 40 3.34 -5.23 1.03
N PRO A 41 4.33 -5.70 0.25
CA PRO A 41 5.71 -5.29 0.50
C PRO A 41 5.94 -3.80 0.25
N ASP A 42 5.24 -3.21 -0.72
CA ASP A 42 5.37 -1.77 -0.98
C ASP A 42 4.87 -0.95 0.21
N ILE A 43 3.75 -1.36 0.79
CA ILE A 43 3.20 -0.69 1.97
C ILE A 43 4.15 -0.82 3.15
N GLU A 44 4.68 -2.01 3.39
CA GLU A 44 5.64 -2.24 4.46
C GLU A 44 6.89 -1.39 4.30
N TYR A 45 7.36 -1.26 3.07
CA TYR A 45 8.54 -0.44 2.77
C TYR A 45 8.27 1.03 3.09
N LEU A 46 7.12 1.56 2.66
CA LEU A 46 6.75 2.94 2.94
C LEU A 46 6.56 3.18 4.44
N GLU A 47 5.96 2.23 5.14
CA GLU A 47 5.80 2.33 6.59
C GLU A 47 7.16 2.39 7.29
N SER A 48 8.13 1.60 6.85
CA SER A 48 9.49 1.62 7.37
C SER A 48 10.15 2.98 7.18
N ILE A 49 10.02 3.55 5.98
CA ILE A 49 10.60 4.86 5.68
C ILE A 49 9.99 5.93 6.57
N LEU A 50 8.67 5.94 6.68
CA LEU A 50 7.97 6.93 7.50
C LEU A 50 8.31 6.79 8.97
N ALA A 51 8.47 5.57 9.45
CA ALA A 51 8.88 5.33 10.84
C ALA A 51 10.28 5.91 11.11
N ARG A 52 11.20 5.76 10.15
CA ARG A 52 12.55 6.33 10.27
C ARG A 52 12.52 7.86 10.30
N ILE A 53 11.69 8.46 9.44
CA ILE A 53 11.56 9.91 9.39
C ILE A 53 10.99 10.44 10.70
N ARG A 54 9.95 9.81 11.23
CA ARG A 54 9.34 10.20 12.50
C ARG A 54 10.33 10.05 13.66
N SER A 55 11.09 8.97 13.66
CA SER A 55 12.09 8.70 14.67
C SER A 55 13.19 9.76 14.66
N ALA A 56 13.65 10.14 13.48
CA ALA A 56 14.65 11.18 13.31
C ALA A 56 14.15 12.52 13.84
N LYS A 57 12.90 12.87 13.56
CA LYS A 57 12.30 14.11 14.07
C LYS A 57 12.12 14.08 15.59
N GLY A 58 11.85 12.91 16.13
CA GLY A 58 11.64 12.75 17.57
C GLY A 58 12.89 12.88 18.41
N HIS A 59 14.03 12.95 17.78
CA HIS A 59 15.33 13.01 18.46
C HIS A 59 15.88 14.42 18.68
N THR A 60 15.17 15.42 18.30
CA THR A 60 15.63 16.81 18.52
C THR A 60 15.36 17.33 19.90
#